data_bd7e9e5bb8b83406fcfffa2b80df9694
#
_entry.id   bd7e9e5bb8b83406fcfffa2b80df9694
#
_cell.length_a   1.000
_cell.length_b   1.000
_cell.length_c   1.000
_cell.angle_alpha   90.00
_cell.angle_beta   90.00
_cell.angle_gamma   90.00
#
_symmetry.space_group_name_H-M   'P 1'
#
loop_
_entity.id
_entity.type
_entity.pdbx_description
1 polymer ?
#
loop_
_entity_poly.entity_id
_entity_poly.type
_entity_poly.pdbx_seq_one_letter_code
_entity_poly.pdbx_strand_id
1 'polypeptide(L)'
;LIGKCLVDMAKKYGADAICHGATGKGNDQVRFELTIKALAPHMKIIAPWRIWDMKSREDEMAYAEAHGVPIDKYDEKQTDEEKAAQKYPYSMDWNMWHLSHEGDDLENPANAPHKDMYLVTCDPEEAPDKPEIVTIDFEKGIPTAVNGKKMGAVELLTELNDIGARNGVGIVDICENRLVGMKSRGVYENPGGAILFYAHRELEYLCLDRATYHYKEGVAIRFGELVYDGMWFCQLREALSAFVDSTQETVTGTVKLKLYKGNIMSAGAKSPYSLYNQEFVT
;
A
#
# COMPACT_ATOMS: atom_id res chain seq x y z
N LEU A 1 3.39 12.03 -1.91
CA LEU A 1 2.24 12.95 -1.92
C LEU A 1 2.35 13.98 -0.80
N ILE A 2 2.42 13.56 0.48
CA ILE A 2 2.49 14.47 1.65
C ILE A 2 3.65 15.47 1.52
N GLY A 3 4.88 14.98 1.25
CA GLY A 3 6.05 15.83 1.08
C GLY A 3 5.89 16.89 -0.02
N LYS A 4 5.23 16.54 -1.14
CA LYS A 4 4.89 17.50 -2.20
C LYS A 4 3.91 18.56 -1.69
N CYS A 5 2.85 18.16 -1.01
CA CYS A 5 1.89 19.10 -0.42
C CYS A 5 2.57 20.06 0.57
N LEU A 6 3.48 19.57 1.42
CA LEU A 6 4.26 20.40 2.34
C LEU A 6 5.07 21.45 1.58
N VAL A 7 5.74 21.08 0.50
CA VAL A 7 6.51 22.01 -0.35
C VAL A 7 5.59 23.04 -1.02
N ASP A 8 4.46 22.60 -1.58
CA ASP A 8 3.50 23.51 -2.22
C ASP A 8 2.94 24.54 -1.22
N MET A 9 2.62 24.09 0.00
CA MET A 9 2.14 24.98 1.07
C MET A 9 3.24 25.92 1.57
N ALA A 10 4.47 25.43 1.74
CA ALA A 10 5.61 26.28 2.13
C ALA A 10 5.83 27.40 1.11
N LYS A 11 5.82 27.07 -0.19
CA LYS A 11 5.91 28.07 -1.28
C LYS A 11 4.74 29.06 -1.25
N LYS A 12 3.52 28.58 -1.06
CA LYS A 12 2.31 29.42 -1.04
C LYS A 12 2.33 30.44 0.09
N TYR A 13 2.84 30.07 1.26
CA TYR A 13 2.87 30.94 2.43
C TYR A 13 4.21 31.61 2.67
N GLY A 14 5.19 31.44 1.80
CA GLY A 14 6.53 32.05 1.92
C GLY A 14 7.32 31.55 3.13
N ALA A 15 7.16 30.27 3.47
CA ALA A 15 7.89 29.68 4.59
C ALA A 15 9.35 29.40 4.23
N ASP A 16 10.25 29.58 5.19
CA ASP A 16 11.70 29.33 5.05
C ASP A 16 12.12 27.90 5.39
N ALA A 17 11.24 27.16 6.07
CA ALA A 17 11.50 25.82 6.55
C ALA A 17 10.24 24.95 6.55
N ILE A 18 10.44 23.64 6.48
CA ILE A 18 9.42 22.62 6.69
C ILE A 18 9.82 21.80 7.91
N CYS A 19 8.88 21.67 8.86
CA CYS A 19 9.07 20.84 10.04
C CYS A 19 8.24 19.54 9.89
N HIS A 20 8.82 18.41 10.31
CA HIS A 20 8.11 17.14 10.38
C HIS A 20 8.43 16.38 11.67
N GLY A 21 7.44 15.59 12.14
CA GLY A 21 7.56 14.77 13.34
C GLY A 21 7.91 13.30 13.07
N ALA A 22 8.38 12.96 11.88
CA ALA A 22 8.76 11.58 11.58
C ALA A 22 9.97 11.15 12.41
N THR A 23 9.88 9.95 13.02
CA THR A 23 10.92 9.41 13.89
C THR A 23 12.15 8.96 13.10
N GLY A 24 13.33 8.93 13.77
CA GLY A 24 14.59 8.49 13.17
C GLY A 24 14.65 7.00 12.80
N LYS A 25 13.70 6.19 13.27
CA LYS A 25 13.64 4.75 13.01
C LYS A 25 12.74 4.38 11.82
N GLY A 26 11.86 5.31 11.40
CA GLY A 26 10.93 5.09 10.28
C GLY A 26 11.48 5.56 8.94
N ASN A 27 10.92 5.01 7.84
CA ASN A 27 11.28 5.44 6.49
C ASN A 27 10.69 6.81 6.11
N ASP A 28 9.65 7.28 6.82
CA ASP A 28 8.90 8.48 6.47
C ASP A 28 9.76 9.74 6.51
N GLN A 29 10.69 9.83 7.47
CA GLN A 29 11.66 10.93 7.50
C GLN A 29 12.43 11.05 6.18
N VAL A 30 12.89 9.92 5.62
CA VAL A 30 13.64 9.90 4.37
C VAL A 30 12.74 10.31 3.20
N ARG A 31 11.52 9.80 3.16
CA ARG A 31 10.53 10.11 2.12
C ARG A 31 10.16 11.59 2.10
N PHE A 32 9.94 12.20 3.26
CA PHE A 32 9.69 13.65 3.37
C PHE A 32 10.89 14.44 2.92
N GLU A 33 12.06 14.14 3.45
CA GLU A 33 13.27 14.93 3.17
C GLU A 33 13.73 14.83 1.72
N LEU A 34 13.75 13.65 1.13
CA LEU A 34 14.10 13.48 -0.29
C LEU A 34 13.10 14.20 -1.20
N THR A 35 11.80 14.15 -0.88
CA THR A 35 10.79 14.91 -1.62
C THR A 35 11.02 16.42 -1.51
N ILE A 36 11.27 16.93 -0.30
CA ILE A 36 11.55 18.36 -0.08
C ILE A 36 12.82 18.77 -0.83
N LYS A 37 13.89 17.99 -0.75
CA LYS A 37 15.15 18.28 -1.44
C LYS A 37 15.01 18.25 -2.96
N ALA A 38 14.20 17.34 -3.50
CA ALA A 38 13.93 17.28 -4.94
C ALA A 38 13.14 18.48 -5.46
N LEU A 39 12.14 18.96 -4.71
CA LEU A 39 11.19 19.99 -5.15
C LEU A 39 11.54 21.42 -4.66
N ALA A 40 12.30 21.54 -3.58
CA ALA A 40 12.72 22.79 -2.96
C ALA A 40 14.07 22.64 -2.25
N PRO A 41 15.20 22.46 -2.98
CA PRO A 41 16.50 22.13 -2.41
C PRO A 41 17.04 23.18 -1.43
N HIS A 42 16.60 24.43 -1.54
CA HIS A 42 16.95 25.53 -0.65
C HIS A 42 16.18 25.53 0.69
N MET A 43 15.09 24.77 0.76
CA MET A 43 14.22 24.73 1.95
C MET A 43 14.96 24.08 3.13
N LYS A 44 14.91 24.72 4.29
CA LYS A 44 15.41 24.14 5.54
C LYS A 44 14.45 23.05 6.01
N ILE A 45 15.03 21.99 6.57
CA ILE A 45 14.27 20.90 7.18
C ILE A 45 14.51 20.92 8.68
N ILE A 46 13.43 20.92 9.45
CA ILE A 46 13.46 20.86 10.91
C ILE A 46 12.88 19.48 11.29
N ALA A 47 13.74 18.64 11.85
CA ALA A 47 13.36 17.31 12.34
C ALA A 47 13.63 17.24 13.85
N PRO A 48 12.67 17.62 14.72
CA PRO A 48 12.86 17.74 16.16
C PRO A 48 13.41 16.47 16.83
N TRP A 49 12.99 15.31 16.39
CA TRP A 49 13.48 14.02 16.86
C TRP A 49 15.00 13.82 16.79
N ARG A 50 15.71 14.58 15.96
CA ARG A 50 17.17 14.53 15.85
C ARG A 50 17.90 15.42 16.85
N ILE A 51 17.17 16.34 17.44
CA ILE A 51 17.77 17.38 18.32
C ILE A 51 17.20 17.36 19.74
N TRP A 52 16.07 16.70 19.97
CA TRP A 52 15.48 16.54 21.28
C TRP A 52 16.04 15.33 22.02
N ASP A 53 16.09 15.40 23.36
CA ASP A 53 16.53 14.30 24.22
C ASP A 53 15.45 13.25 24.48
N MET A 54 14.23 13.46 24.00
CA MET A 54 13.13 12.49 24.11
C MET A 54 13.45 11.26 23.26
N LYS A 55 13.36 10.07 23.87
CA LYS A 55 13.74 8.79 23.23
C LYS A 55 12.63 7.77 23.21
N SER A 56 11.55 8.03 23.93
CA SER A 56 10.43 7.12 24.07
C SER A 56 9.08 7.85 23.98
N ARG A 57 8.01 7.10 23.78
CA ARG A 57 6.64 7.62 23.82
C ARG A 57 6.29 8.15 25.21
N GLU A 58 6.82 7.55 26.25
CA GLU A 58 6.64 7.97 27.64
C GLU A 58 7.25 9.36 27.87
N ASP A 59 8.46 9.63 27.31
CA ASP A 59 9.09 10.94 27.36
C ASP A 59 8.24 12.01 26.66
N GLU A 60 7.64 11.66 25.51
CA GLU A 60 6.74 12.57 24.77
C GLU A 60 5.49 12.89 25.56
N MET A 61 4.86 11.88 26.15
CA MET A 61 3.65 12.06 26.97
C MET A 61 3.94 12.95 28.18
N ALA A 62 5.06 12.71 28.89
CA ALA A 62 5.47 13.53 30.02
C ALA A 62 5.76 14.98 29.60
N TYR A 63 6.40 15.17 28.44
CA TYR A 63 6.65 16.53 27.88
C TYR A 63 5.34 17.24 27.54
N ALA A 64 4.44 16.54 26.84
CA ALA A 64 3.15 17.12 26.44
C ALA A 64 2.30 17.52 27.66
N GLU A 65 2.26 16.68 28.70
CA GLU A 65 1.58 17.01 29.96
C GLU A 65 2.21 18.23 30.65
N ALA A 66 3.54 18.26 30.78
CA ALA A 66 4.25 19.36 31.41
C ALA A 66 4.06 20.70 30.70
N HIS A 67 3.85 20.68 29.38
CA HIS A 67 3.69 21.89 28.56
C HIS A 67 2.24 22.18 28.13
N GLY A 68 1.24 21.42 28.63
CA GLY A 68 -0.16 21.63 28.31
C GLY A 68 -0.46 21.43 26.82
N VAL A 69 0.31 20.59 26.13
CA VAL A 69 0.03 20.21 24.75
C VAL A 69 -1.20 19.31 24.74
N PRO A 70 -2.29 19.68 24.03
CA PRO A 70 -3.45 18.83 23.96
C PRO A 70 -3.08 17.54 23.24
N ILE A 71 -3.11 16.44 23.97
CA ILE A 71 -3.07 15.12 23.39
C ILE A 71 -4.53 14.68 23.33
N ASP A 72 -5.03 14.40 22.11
CA ASP A 72 -6.29 13.68 22.00
C ASP A 72 -6.05 12.33 22.70
N LYS A 73 -6.60 12.23 23.90
CA LYS A 73 -6.74 10.96 24.56
C LYS A 73 -7.74 10.19 23.72
N TYR A 74 -7.25 9.39 22.80
CA TYR A 74 -8.09 8.44 22.03
C TYR A 74 -9.01 7.63 22.94
N ASP A 75 -8.68 7.57 24.25
CA ASP A 75 -9.34 6.81 25.27
C ASP A 75 -10.65 7.43 25.83
N GLU A 76 -10.90 8.71 25.70
CA GLU A 76 -12.08 9.31 26.37
C GLU A 76 -13.39 9.15 25.58
N LYS A 77 -13.32 8.82 24.28
CA LYS A 77 -14.49 8.58 23.44
C LYS A 77 -14.76 7.11 23.11
N GLN A 78 -13.84 6.23 23.45
CA GLN A 78 -14.04 4.80 23.25
C GLN A 78 -14.91 4.24 24.38
N THR A 79 -15.93 3.47 24.04
CA THR A 79 -16.71 2.69 24.99
C THR A 79 -15.82 1.65 25.68
N ASP A 80 -16.21 1.18 26.86
CA ASP A 80 -15.47 0.10 27.55
C ASP A 80 -15.41 -1.18 26.70
N GLU A 81 -16.38 -1.38 25.80
CA GLU A 81 -16.41 -2.47 24.83
C GLU A 81 -15.37 -2.28 23.70
N GLU A 82 -15.19 -1.04 23.20
CA GLU A 82 -14.15 -0.72 22.22
C GLU A 82 -12.74 -0.82 22.81
N LYS A 83 -12.56 -0.42 24.09
CA LYS A 83 -11.30 -0.60 24.83
C LYS A 83 -10.99 -2.06 25.09
N ALA A 84 -12.02 -2.87 25.39
CA ALA A 84 -11.88 -4.31 25.59
C ALA A 84 -11.63 -5.07 24.28
N ALA A 85 -12.14 -4.55 23.16
CA ALA A 85 -11.88 -5.09 21.82
C ALA A 85 -10.46 -4.77 21.33
N GLN A 86 -9.84 -3.70 21.82
CA GLN A 86 -8.46 -3.32 21.50
C GLN A 86 -7.47 -4.05 22.42
N LYS A 87 -7.47 -5.37 22.33
CA LYS A 87 -6.64 -6.26 23.15
C LYS A 87 -5.13 -6.07 22.91
N TYR A 88 -4.77 -5.52 21.75
CA TYR A 88 -3.39 -5.30 21.32
C TYR A 88 -3.24 -3.89 20.72
N PRO A 89 -2.41 -3.01 21.30
CA PRO A 89 -2.23 -1.64 20.84
C PRO A 89 -1.25 -1.56 19.64
N TYR A 90 -1.64 -2.11 18.51
CA TYR A 90 -0.84 -2.02 17.29
C TYR A 90 -0.72 -0.57 16.81
N SER A 91 0.43 -0.22 16.26
CA SER A 91 0.57 0.96 15.42
C SER A 91 -0.07 0.70 14.06
N MET A 92 -0.97 1.56 13.64
CA MET A 92 -1.76 1.38 12.42
C MET A 92 -1.64 2.58 11.48
N ASP A 93 -1.41 2.30 10.20
CA ASP A 93 -1.51 3.28 9.12
C ASP A 93 -2.60 2.85 8.15
N TRP A 94 -3.61 3.70 7.98
CA TRP A 94 -4.75 3.42 7.12
C TRP A 94 -4.79 4.37 5.92
N ASN A 95 -4.86 3.80 4.74
CA ASN A 95 -5.13 4.51 3.51
C ASN A 95 -6.03 3.66 2.59
N MET A 96 -6.38 4.18 1.42
CA MET A 96 -7.28 3.51 0.49
C MET A 96 -6.72 2.19 -0.07
N TRP A 97 -5.38 2.04 -0.10
CA TRP A 97 -4.71 0.86 -0.65
C TRP A 97 -4.58 -0.26 0.37
N HIS A 98 -4.27 0.08 1.63
CA HIS A 98 -4.08 -0.92 2.70
C HIS A 98 -4.28 -0.33 4.09
N LEU A 99 -4.48 -1.22 5.05
CA LEU A 99 -4.30 -1.00 6.48
C LEU A 99 -3.11 -1.81 6.96
N SER A 100 -2.18 -1.19 7.68
CA SER A 100 -1.05 -1.88 8.31
C SER A 100 -1.20 -1.98 9.81
N HIS A 101 -0.66 -3.07 10.39
CA HIS A 101 -0.55 -3.31 11.82
C HIS A 101 0.90 -3.62 12.15
N GLU A 102 1.50 -2.88 13.08
CA GLU A 102 2.89 -3.04 13.51
C GLU A 102 3.00 -2.96 15.03
N GLY A 103 4.05 -3.56 15.59
CA GLY A 103 4.38 -3.45 17.01
C GLY A 103 3.78 -4.54 17.88
N ASP A 104 3.85 -4.35 19.20
CA ASP A 104 3.36 -5.25 20.24
C ASP A 104 3.85 -6.70 20.05
N ASP A 105 2.99 -7.69 20.10
CA ASP A 105 3.32 -9.11 19.96
C ASP A 105 3.86 -9.50 18.57
N LEU A 106 3.61 -8.68 17.55
CA LEU A 106 4.20 -8.84 16.22
C LEU A 106 5.72 -8.63 16.20
N GLU A 107 6.31 -7.96 17.21
CA GLU A 107 7.76 -7.80 17.35
C GLU A 107 8.48 -9.15 17.54
N ASN A 108 7.76 -10.17 17.97
CA ASN A 108 8.28 -11.54 17.97
C ASN A 108 7.80 -12.27 16.68
N PRO A 109 8.71 -12.51 15.70
CA PRO A 109 8.31 -13.14 14.44
C PRO A 109 7.83 -14.60 14.56
N ALA A 110 7.97 -15.21 15.76
CA ALA A 110 7.43 -16.53 16.03
C ALA A 110 5.94 -16.52 16.40
N ASN A 111 5.37 -15.35 16.70
CA ASN A 111 3.95 -15.22 17.01
C ASN A 111 3.14 -15.18 15.71
N ALA A 112 2.04 -15.92 15.65
CA ALA A 112 1.08 -15.76 14.56
C ALA A 112 0.24 -14.49 14.79
N PRO A 113 -0.17 -13.78 13.72
CA PRO A 113 -1.12 -12.67 13.84
C PRO A 113 -2.42 -13.15 14.50
N HIS A 114 -2.97 -12.35 15.42
CA HIS A 114 -4.24 -12.66 16.05
C HIS A 114 -5.41 -12.35 15.10
N LYS A 115 -6.43 -13.20 15.09
CA LYS A 115 -7.61 -13.03 14.24
C LYS A 115 -8.37 -11.72 14.47
N ASP A 116 -8.41 -11.28 15.73
CA ASP A 116 -9.10 -10.08 16.19
C ASP A 116 -8.36 -8.78 15.84
N MET A 117 -7.16 -8.86 15.24
CA MET A 117 -6.48 -7.68 14.74
C MET A 117 -7.04 -7.17 13.39
N TYR A 118 -7.67 -8.03 12.60
CA TYR A 118 -8.17 -7.65 11.28
C TYR A 118 -9.39 -6.74 11.39
N LEU A 119 -9.30 -5.53 10.82
CA LEU A 119 -10.34 -4.51 10.90
C LEU A 119 -11.10 -4.33 9.57
N VAL A 120 -10.49 -4.73 8.47
CA VAL A 120 -11.04 -4.58 7.12
C VAL A 120 -11.42 -5.92 6.54
N THR A 121 -10.56 -6.91 6.66
CA THR A 121 -10.66 -8.21 6.00
C THR A 121 -11.13 -9.26 6.99
N CYS A 122 -12.16 -10.04 6.66
CA CYS A 122 -12.56 -11.16 7.49
C CYS A 122 -11.46 -12.24 7.53
N ASP A 123 -11.37 -12.97 8.64
CA ASP A 123 -10.50 -14.13 8.71
C ASP A 123 -10.86 -15.12 7.58
N PRO A 124 -9.88 -15.65 6.83
CA PRO A 124 -10.14 -16.61 5.75
C PRO A 124 -10.94 -17.85 6.18
N GLU A 125 -10.82 -18.29 7.44
CA GLU A 125 -11.58 -19.41 7.98
C GLU A 125 -13.08 -19.06 8.13
N GLU A 126 -13.38 -17.78 8.39
CA GLU A 126 -14.74 -17.26 8.57
C GLU A 126 -15.38 -16.78 7.25
N ALA A 127 -14.57 -16.67 6.18
CA ALA A 127 -15.07 -16.28 4.86
C ALA A 127 -16.10 -17.30 4.30
N PRO A 128 -17.00 -16.86 3.40
CA PRO A 128 -18.08 -17.70 2.87
C PRO A 128 -17.60 -19.02 2.27
N ASP A 129 -18.36 -20.10 2.50
CA ASP A 129 -18.11 -21.42 1.90
C ASP A 129 -18.47 -21.51 0.41
N LYS A 130 -19.07 -20.45 -0.14
CA LYS A 130 -19.38 -20.33 -1.56
C LYS A 130 -18.39 -19.38 -2.22
N PRO A 131 -17.66 -19.83 -3.26
CA PRO A 131 -16.73 -18.96 -3.97
C PRO A 131 -17.48 -17.81 -4.67
N GLU A 132 -16.85 -16.65 -4.71
CA GLU A 132 -17.33 -15.48 -5.45
C GLU A 132 -16.54 -15.29 -6.74
N ILE A 133 -17.26 -15.01 -7.83
CA ILE A 133 -16.66 -14.70 -9.13
C ILE A 133 -16.67 -13.19 -9.31
N VAL A 134 -15.51 -12.63 -9.64
CA VAL A 134 -15.36 -11.21 -9.99
C VAL A 134 -14.75 -11.08 -11.39
N THR A 135 -15.25 -10.13 -12.17
CA THR A 135 -14.67 -9.77 -13.47
C THR A 135 -14.15 -8.36 -13.42
N ILE A 136 -12.96 -8.12 -14.02
CA ILE A 136 -12.33 -6.81 -14.08
C ILE A 136 -11.96 -6.54 -15.54
N ASP A 137 -12.38 -5.39 -16.05
CA ASP A 137 -12.02 -4.93 -17.39
C ASP A 137 -10.86 -3.94 -17.29
N PHE A 138 -9.91 -4.09 -18.21
CA PHE A 138 -8.74 -3.23 -18.33
C PHE A 138 -8.66 -2.60 -19.72
N GLU A 139 -8.18 -1.37 -19.78
CA GLU A 139 -7.81 -0.66 -21.00
C GLU A 139 -6.40 -0.10 -20.82
N LYS A 140 -5.44 -0.56 -21.63
CA LYS A 140 -4.02 -0.17 -21.56
C LYS A 140 -3.44 -0.25 -20.13
N GLY A 141 -3.68 -1.39 -19.47
CA GLY A 141 -3.23 -1.65 -18.10
C GLY A 141 -4.04 -0.98 -16.99
N ILE A 142 -4.98 -0.09 -17.33
CA ILE A 142 -5.80 0.63 -16.34
C ILE A 142 -7.12 -0.11 -16.14
N PRO A 143 -7.49 -0.46 -14.89
CA PRO A 143 -8.79 -1.08 -14.61
C PRO A 143 -9.91 -0.05 -14.80
N THR A 144 -10.97 -0.45 -15.52
CA THR A 144 -12.07 0.45 -15.93
C THR A 144 -13.45 0.02 -15.48
N ALA A 145 -13.64 -1.27 -15.17
CA ALA A 145 -14.93 -1.79 -14.72
C ALA A 145 -14.75 -3.00 -13.78
N VAL A 146 -15.70 -3.19 -12.88
CA VAL A 146 -15.86 -4.39 -12.04
C VAL A 146 -17.25 -4.96 -12.30
N ASN A 147 -17.32 -6.27 -12.56
CA ASN A 147 -18.57 -7.00 -12.84
C ASN A 147 -19.43 -6.31 -13.92
N GLY A 148 -18.79 -5.76 -14.96
CA GLY A 148 -19.43 -5.07 -16.08
C GLY A 148 -19.89 -3.64 -15.79
N LYS A 149 -19.73 -3.14 -14.57
CA LYS A 149 -20.05 -1.75 -14.20
C LYS A 149 -18.79 -0.88 -14.32
N LYS A 150 -18.82 0.11 -15.21
CA LYS A 150 -17.74 1.13 -15.32
C LYS A 150 -17.72 2.02 -14.08
N MET A 151 -16.53 2.28 -13.57
CA MET A 151 -16.31 3.02 -12.33
C MET A 151 -15.08 3.93 -12.44
N GLY A 152 -15.07 5.03 -11.68
CA GLY A 152 -13.85 5.80 -11.43
C GLY A 152 -12.87 5.04 -10.55
N ALA A 153 -11.60 5.44 -10.53
CA ALA A 153 -10.55 4.73 -9.82
C ALA A 153 -10.84 4.52 -8.31
N VAL A 154 -11.39 5.55 -7.65
CA VAL A 154 -11.74 5.49 -6.23
C VAL A 154 -12.87 4.49 -5.99
N GLU A 155 -13.97 4.60 -6.75
CA GLU A 155 -15.13 3.70 -6.63
C GLU A 155 -14.73 2.25 -6.92
N LEU A 156 -13.91 2.03 -7.96
CA LEU A 156 -13.42 0.71 -8.36
C LEU A 156 -12.59 0.05 -7.25
N LEU A 157 -11.63 0.78 -6.68
CA LEU A 157 -10.81 0.23 -5.60
C LEU A 157 -11.63 -0.03 -4.33
N THR A 158 -12.58 0.85 -4.00
CA THR A 158 -13.52 0.64 -2.87
C THR A 158 -14.34 -0.63 -3.07
N GLU A 159 -14.95 -0.82 -4.24
CA GLU A 159 -15.71 -2.03 -4.56
C GLU A 159 -14.85 -3.30 -4.45
N LEU A 160 -13.61 -3.26 -4.94
CA LEU A 160 -12.70 -4.41 -4.84
C LEU A 160 -12.21 -4.63 -3.40
N ASN A 161 -12.04 -3.58 -2.61
CA ASN A 161 -11.77 -3.72 -1.18
C ASN A 161 -12.90 -4.46 -0.47
N ASP A 162 -14.15 -4.08 -0.72
CA ASP A 162 -15.33 -4.72 -0.12
C ASP A 162 -15.46 -6.19 -0.56
N ILE A 163 -15.24 -6.46 -1.85
CA ILE A 163 -15.25 -7.83 -2.40
C ILE A 163 -14.14 -8.68 -1.77
N GLY A 164 -12.91 -8.18 -1.75
CA GLY A 164 -11.78 -8.92 -1.19
C GLY A 164 -11.89 -9.13 0.32
N ALA A 165 -12.31 -8.10 1.05
CA ALA A 165 -12.49 -8.13 2.49
C ALA A 165 -13.44 -9.23 2.95
N ARG A 166 -14.64 -9.33 2.35
CA ARG A 166 -15.63 -10.38 2.71
C ARG A 166 -15.23 -11.80 2.28
N ASN A 167 -14.22 -11.94 1.41
CA ASN A 167 -13.68 -13.22 0.98
C ASN A 167 -12.35 -13.58 1.69
N GLY A 168 -11.91 -12.80 2.68
CA GLY A 168 -10.68 -13.03 3.42
C GLY A 168 -9.40 -12.80 2.61
N VAL A 169 -9.49 -12.07 1.48
CA VAL A 169 -8.38 -11.87 0.53
C VAL A 169 -7.53 -10.67 0.94
N GLY A 170 -6.21 -10.77 0.77
CA GLY A 170 -5.29 -9.64 0.85
C GLY A 170 -4.62 -9.45 2.21
N ILE A 171 -4.67 -10.45 3.09
CA ILE A 171 -3.89 -10.46 4.33
C ILE A 171 -2.46 -10.87 4.00
N VAL A 172 -1.48 -10.04 4.40
CA VAL A 172 -0.04 -10.26 4.16
C VAL A 172 0.73 -10.00 5.44
N ASP A 173 1.45 -11.01 5.95
CA ASP A 173 2.40 -10.88 7.04
C ASP A 173 3.82 -10.89 6.47
N ILE A 174 4.55 -9.80 6.65
CA ILE A 174 5.88 -9.64 6.04
C ILE A 174 6.89 -9.02 6.99
N CYS A 175 8.09 -9.58 6.99
CA CYS A 175 9.27 -9.01 7.63
C CYS A 175 10.08 -8.25 6.56
N GLU A 176 9.90 -6.94 6.49
CA GLU A 176 10.52 -6.07 5.50
C GLU A 176 11.93 -5.57 5.90
N ASN A 177 12.63 -4.98 4.93
CA ASN A 177 13.91 -4.31 5.16
C ASN A 177 13.70 -2.80 5.09
N ARG A 178 13.84 -2.09 6.21
CA ARG A 178 13.79 -0.62 6.21
C ARG A 178 15.06 -0.04 5.59
N LEU A 179 14.92 1.11 4.93
CA LEU A 179 16.05 1.84 4.32
C LEU A 179 17.14 2.18 5.34
N VAL A 180 16.76 2.40 6.59
CA VAL A 180 17.67 2.67 7.71
C VAL A 180 18.45 1.44 8.21
N GLY A 181 18.33 0.29 7.54
CA GLY A 181 19.16 -0.89 7.78
C GLY A 181 18.65 -1.86 8.83
N MET A 182 17.39 -1.75 9.24
CA MET A 182 16.75 -2.67 10.20
C MET A 182 15.61 -3.46 9.56
N LYS A 183 15.30 -4.62 10.15
CA LYS A 183 14.08 -5.38 9.83
C LYS A 183 12.90 -4.77 10.58
N SER A 184 11.73 -4.82 9.96
CA SER A 184 10.45 -4.49 10.60
C SER A 184 9.41 -5.48 10.13
N ARG A 185 8.52 -5.91 11.01
CA ARG A 185 7.40 -6.78 10.66
C ARG A 185 6.11 -5.98 10.68
N GLY A 186 5.30 -6.19 9.67
CA GLY A 186 3.96 -5.64 9.59
C GLY A 186 2.98 -6.67 9.03
N VAL A 187 1.75 -6.61 9.51
CA VAL A 187 0.62 -7.33 8.93
C VAL A 187 -0.24 -6.32 8.18
N TYR A 188 -0.52 -6.63 6.93
CA TYR A 188 -1.23 -5.73 6.04
C TYR A 188 -2.54 -6.34 5.58
N GLU A 189 -3.59 -5.52 5.54
CA GLU A 189 -4.86 -5.83 4.92
C GLU A 189 -4.98 -5.04 3.62
N ASN A 190 -4.84 -5.70 2.47
CA ASN A 190 -4.83 -5.09 1.14
C ASN A 190 -5.75 -5.85 0.18
N PRO A 191 -7.07 -5.92 0.45
CA PRO A 191 -7.96 -6.80 -0.29
C PRO A 191 -8.11 -6.42 -1.77
N GLY A 192 -8.45 -5.18 -2.07
CA GLY A 192 -8.63 -4.72 -3.46
C GLY A 192 -7.34 -4.66 -4.26
N GLY A 193 -6.25 -4.23 -3.62
CA GLY A 193 -4.93 -4.21 -4.25
C GLY A 193 -4.44 -5.60 -4.65
N ALA A 194 -4.65 -6.61 -3.79
CA ALA A 194 -4.30 -7.99 -4.09
C ALA A 194 -5.07 -8.52 -5.31
N ILE A 195 -6.38 -8.23 -5.38
CA ILE A 195 -7.23 -8.60 -6.53
C ILE A 195 -6.75 -7.92 -7.81
N LEU A 196 -6.50 -6.60 -7.77
CA LEU A 196 -6.03 -5.84 -8.94
C LEU A 196 -4.68 -6.34 -9.43
N PHE A 197 -3.73 -6.55 -8.52
CA PHE A 197 -2.40 -7.03 -8.87
C PHE A 197 -2.48 -8.42 -9.54
N TYR A 198 -3.27 -9.33 -8.99
CA TYR A 198 -3.45 -10.65 -9.57
C TYR A 198 -4.10 -10.58 -10.96
N ALA A 199 -5.20 -9.83 -11.09
CA ALA A 199 -5.92 -9.70 -12.36
C ALA A 199 -5.07 -9.07 -13.46
N HIS A 200 -4.35 -8.00 -13.13
CA HIS A 200 -3.48 -7.30 -14.07
C HIS A 200 -2.38 -8.24 -14.61
N ARG A 201 -1.74 -9.00 -13.72
CA ARG A 201 -0.71 -9.98 -14.10
C ARG A 201 -1.25 -11.08 -15.02
N GLU A 202 -2.45 -11.59 -14.76
CA GLU A 202 -3.10 -12.58 -15.65
C GLU A 202 -3.32 -12.03 -17.07
N LEU A 203 -3.63 -10.74 -17.19
CA LEU A 203 -3.78 -10.10 -18.48
C LEU A 203 -2.45 -9.87 -19.18
N GLU A 204 -1.41 -9.48 -18.44
CA GLU A 204 -0.06 -9.33 -18.96
C GLU A 204 0.50 -10.65 -19.54
N TYR A 205 0.21 -11.79 -18.90
CA TYR A 205 0.57 -13.12 -19.43
C TYR A 205 -0.01 -13.39 -20.82
N LEU A 206 -1.16 -12.82 -21.14
CA LEU A 206 -1.77 -12.96 -22.47
C LEU A 206 -1.21 -11.99 -23.50
N CYS A 207 -0.87 -10.77 -23.08
CA CYS A 207 -0.66 -9.63 -23.98
C CYS A 207 0.81 -9.31 -24.22
N LEU A 208 1.71 -9.67 -23.28
CA LEU A 208 3.13 -9.37 -23.40
C LEU A 208 3.91 -10.56 -23.91
N ASP A 209 4.88 -10.33 -24.80
CA ASP A 209 5.84 -11.33 -25.17
C ASP A 209 6.77 -11.70 -24.01
N ARG A 210 7.41 -12.87 -24.11
CA ARG A 210 8.26 -13.43 -23.06
C ARG A 210 9.37 -12.49 -22.61
N ALA A 211 10.05 -11.84 -23.53
CA ALA A 211 11.20 -10.98 -23.22
C ALA A 211 10.75 -9.71 -22.49
N THR A 212 9.70 -9.06 -22.99
CA THR A 212 9.10 -7.87 -22.38
C THR A 212 8.58 -8.17 -20.97
N TYR A 213 7.82 -9.25 -20.81
CA TYR A 213 7.28 -9.63 -19.52
C TYR A 213 8.36 -9.87 -18.47
N HIS A 214 9.38 -10.72 -18.78
CA HIS A 214 10.45 -11.04 -17.84
C HIS A 214 11.29 -9.80 -17.48
N TYR A 215 11.57 -8.94 -18.45
CA TYR A 215 12.32 -7.72 -18.17
C TYR A 215 11.52 -6.77 -17.28
N LYS A 216 10.22 -6.62 -17.54
CA LYS A 216 9.31 -5.80 -16.74
C LYS A 216 9.23 -6.25 -15.28
N GLU A 217 9.25 -7.55 -14.99
CA GLU A 217 9.28 -8.04 -13.60
C GLU A 217 10.51 -7.53 -12.83
N GLY A 218 11.69 -7.53 -13.45
CA GLY A 218 12.89 -6.94 -12.85
C GLY A 218 12.79 -5.42 -12.68
N VAL A 219 12.21 -4.73 -13.67
CA VAL A 219 11.92 -3.29 -13.60
C VAL A 219 10.95 -2.97 -12.47
N ALA A 220 9.92 -3.79 -12.26
CA ALA A 220 8.94 -3.59 -11.20
C ALA A 220 9.56 -3.63 -9.80
N ILE A 221 10.50 -4.55 -9.56
CA ILE A 221 11.26 -4.62 -8.30
C ILE A 221 12.05 -3.31 -8.10
N ARG A 222 12.82 -2.88 -9.10
CA ARG A 222 13.60 -1.65 -9.01
C ARG A 222 12.73 -0.41 -8.84
N PHE A 223 11.59 -0.36 -9.51
CA PHE A 223 10.62 0.70 -9.34
C PHE A 223 10.07 0.75 -7.91
N GLY A 224 9.71 -0.42 -7.36
CA GLY A 224 9.26 -0.55 -5.97
C GLY A 224 10.28 -0.05 -4.96
N GLU A 225 11.58 -0.38 -5.14
CA GLU A 225 12.67 0.13 -4.31
C GLU A 225 12.75 1.66 -4.35
N LEU A 226 12.69 2.28 -5.54
CA LEU A 226 12.73 3.73 -5.67
C LEU A 226 11.54 4.41 -4.97
N VAL A 227 10.35 3.83 -5.05
CA VAL A 227 9.16 4.34 -4.36
C VAL A 227 9.32 4.20 -2.85
N TYR A 228 9.74 3.03 -2.39
CA TYR A 228 9.97 2.72 -0.98
C TYR A 228 11.00 3.66 -0.34
N ASP A 229 12.11 3.93 -1.06
CA ASP A 229 13.21 4.79 -0.65
C ASP A 229 12.90 6.29 -0.75
N GLY A 230 11.70 6.69 -1.15
CA GLY A 230 11.32 8.10 -1.30
C GLY A 230 11.86 8.79 -2.55
N MET A 231 12.36 8.03 -3.52
CA MET A 231 12.98 8.51 -4.76
C MET A 231 11.95 8.79 -5.88
N TRP A 232 10.71 9.15 -5.51
CA TRP A 232 9.63 9.38 -6.48
C TRP A 232 9.97 10.41 -7.56
N PHE A 233 10.74 11.45 -7.23
CA PHE A 233 11.09 12.54 -8.14
C PHE A 233 12.47 12.37 -8.82
N CYS A 234 13.05 11.16 -8.80
CA CYS A 234 14.31 10.92 -9.49
C CYS A 234 14.10 10.54 -10.97
N GLN A 235 15.09 10.86 -11.79
CA GLN A 235 15.07 10.60 -13.23
C GLN A 235 14.89 9.11 -13.56
N LEU A 236 15.51 8.22 -12.77
CA LEU A 236 15.38 6.78 -13.01
C LEU A 236 13.93 6.31 -12.86
N ARG A 237 13.23 6.77 -11.81
CA ARG A 237 11.80 6.42 -11.62
C ARG A 237 10.96 6.87 -12.83
N GLU A 238 11.22 8.08 -13.35
CA GLU A 238 10.51 8.60 -14.53
C GLU A 238 10.77 7.75 -15.79
N ALA A 239 12.04 7.38 -16.02
CA ALA A 239 12.41 6.52 -17.15
C ALA A 239 11.76 5.12 -17.04
N LEU A 240 11.73 4.54 -15.83
CA LEU A 240 11.09 3.24 -15.61
C LEU A 240 9.56 3.34 -15.75
N SER A 241 8.93 4.44 -15.33
CA SER A 241 7.50 4.68 -15.61
C SER A 241 7.23 4.68 -17.11
N ALA A 242 7.99 5.43 -17.90
CA ALA A 242 7.81 5.51 -19.34
C ALA A 242 7.98 4.13 -20.02
N PHE A 243 8.95 3.33 -19.55
CA PHE A 243 9.11 1.95 -20.02
C PHE A 243 7.85 1.12 -19.69
N VAL A 244 7.37 1.14 -18.45
CA VAL A 244 6.19 0.37 -18.03
C VAL A 244 4.97 0.82 -18.83
N ASP A 245 4.72 2.13 -18.92
CA ASP A 245 3.59 2.68 -19.68
C ASP A 245 3.57 2.20 -21.14
N SER A 246 4.75 2.17 -21.78
CA SER A 246 4.91 1.64 -23.15
C SER A 246 4.51 0.17 -23.25
N THR A 247 4.81 -0.65 -22.24
CA THR A 247 4.42 -2.07 -22.24
C THR A 247 2.92 -2.29 -22.09
N GLN A 248 2.19 -1.31 -21.57
CA GLN A 248 0.77 -1.43 -21.25
C GLN A 248 -0.16 -1.13 -22.44
N GLU A 249 0.35 -0.62 -23.56
CA GLU A 249 -0.46 -0.25 -24.72
C GLU A 249 -1.37 -1.39 -25.25
N THR A 250 -0.95 -2.63 -25.11
CA THR A 250 -1.70 -3.82 -25.53
C THR A 250 -2.38 -4.56 -24.36
N VAL A 251 -2.15 -4.15 -23.12
CA VAL A 251 -2.74 -4.82 -21.94
C VAL A 251 -4.18 -4.36 -21.75
N THR A 252 -5.06 -4.85 -22.62
CA THR A 252 -6.48 -4.51 -22.67
C THR A 252 -7.30 -5.78 -22.76
N GLY A 253 -8.33 -5.89 -21.90
CA GLY A 253 -9.17 -7.06 -21.90
C GLY A 253 -9.94 -7.24 -20.60
N THR A 254 -10.52 -8.43 -20.43
CA THR A 254 -11.30 -8.81 -19.24
C THR A 254 -10.66 -10.01 -18.56
N VAL A 255 -10.49 -9.91 -17.26
CA VAL A 255 -10.04 -11.02 -16.40
C VAL A 255 -11.18 -11.43 -15.49
N LYS A 256 -11.40 -12.74 -15.35
CA LYS A 256 -12.32 -13.35 -14.41
C LYS A 256 -11.53 -14.06 -13.34
N LEU A 257 -11.84 -13.76 -12.09
CA LEU A 257 -11.23 -14.38 -10.91
C LEU A 257 -12.27 -15.11 -10.09
N LYS A 258 -11.83 -16.15 -9.39
CA LYS A 258 -12.58 -16.85 -8.35
C LYS A 258 -11.91 -16.60 -7.01
N LEU A 259 -12.65 -15.99 -6.09
CA LEU A 259 -12.23 -15.71 -4.73
C LEU A 259 -12.82 -16.76 -3.80
N TYR A 260 -12.01 -17.33 -2.92
CA TYR A 260 -12.47 -18.32 -1.98
C TYR A 260 -11.53 -18.44 -0.79
N LYS A 261 -12.02 -18.12 0.40
CA LYS A 261 -11.30 -18.28 1.67
C LYS A 261 -9.84 -17.79 1.60
N GLY A 262 -9.66 -16.50 1.32
CA GLY A 262 -8.36 -15.85 1.22
C GLY A 262 -7.59 -16.09 -0.08
N ASN A 263 -8.04 -16.99 -0.94
CA ASN A 263 -7.34 -17.31 -2.18
C ASN A 263 -7.95 -16.57 -3.38
N ILE A 264 -7.07 -16.18 -4.29
CA ILE A 264 -7.41 -15.66 -5.62
C ILE A 264 -6.99 -16.69 -6.65
N MET A 265 -7.90 -17.09 -7.51
CA MET A 265 -7.66 -18.06 -8.58
C MET A 265 -8.10 -17.49 -9.92
N SER A 266 -7.31 -17.70 -10.96
CA SER A 266 -7.72 -17.38 -12.32
C SER A 266 -8.94 -18.22 -12.72
N ALA A 267 -9.94 -17.58 -13.29
CA ALA A 267 -11.15 -18.22 -13.85
C ALA A 267 -11.33 -17.89 -15.34
N GLY A 268 -10.28 -17.39 -15.97
CA GLY A 268 -10.16 -17.08 -17.37
C GLY A 268 -9.90 -15.60 -17.66
N ALA A 269 -9.27 -15.36 -18.79
CA ALA A 269 -8.99 -14.02 -19.28
C ALA A 269 -9.19 -13.98 -20.80
N LYS A 270 -9.52 -12.80 -21.33
CA LYS A 270 -9.65 -12.56 -22.76
C LYS A 270 -9.09 -11.19 -23.12
N SER A 271 -8.42 -11.10 -24.25
CA SER A 271 -7.89 -9.85 -24.80
C SER A 271 -7.95 -9.86 -26.32
N PRO A 272 -8.24 -8.73 -26.96
CA PRO A 272 -8.08 -8.59 -28.42
C PRO A 272 -6.59 -8.60 -28.84
N TYR A 273 -5.67 -8.40 -27.90
CA TYR A 273 -4.23 -8.41 -28.11
C TYR A 273 -3.56 -9.69 -27.59
N SER A 274 -4.35 -10.76 -27.35
CA SER A 274 -3.82 -12.02 -26.86
C SER A 274 -2.77 -12.60 -27.81
N LEU A 275 -1.60 -12.94 -27.27
CA LEU A 275 -0.55 -13.70 -27.99
C LEU A 275 -0.79 -15.21 -27.93
N TYR A 276 -1.74 -15.68 -27.08
CA TYR A 276 -2.11 -17.08 -27.02
C TYR A 276 -2.96 -17.43 -28.24
N ASN A 277 -2.51 -18.40 -29.02
CA ASN A 277 -3.23 -18.91 -30.18
C ASN A 277 -3.44 -20.42 -30.03
N GLN A 278 -4.72 -20.84 -29.97
CA GLN A 278 -5.08 -22.22 -29.81
C GLN A 278 -4.60 -23.11 -30.96
N GLU A 279 -4.58 -22.59 -32.19
CA GLU A 279 -4.15 -23.32 -33.38
C GLU A 279 -2.65 -23.69 -33.36
N PHE A 280 -1.84 -22.95 -32.59
CA PHE A 280 -0.39 -23.22 -32.48
C PHE A 280 -0.06 -24.22 -31.37
N VAL A 281 -0.98 -24.52 -30.45
CA VAL A 281 -0.72 -25.37 -29.30
C VAL A 281 -1.45 -26.72 -29.37
N THR A 282 -2.29 -26.93 -30.40
CA THR A 282 -2.96 -28.19 -30.72
C THR A 282 -2.42 -28.77 -32.00
#